data_bc78320422e3ec41dd020f36bba4121f
#
_entry.id   bc78320422e3ec41dd020f36bba4121f
#
_cell.length_a   1.000
_cell.length_b   1.000
_cell.length_c   1.000
_cell.angle_alpha   90.00
_cell.angle_beta   90.00
_cell.angle_gamma   90.00
#
_symmetry.space_group_name_H-M   'P 1'
#
loop_
_entity.id
_entity.type
_entity.pdbx_description
1 polymer ?
#
loop_
_entity_poly.entity_id
_entity_poly.type
_entity_poly.pdbx_seq_one_letter_code
_entity_poly.pdbx_strand_id
1 'polypeptide(L)'
;MEKYFEDTKENREWFESFVKSDEFSEALGIVWKYGKERWTYFTIGNKKREIVSRFVEIVGGTSPMRANFIKQDNYTQWCCNMNLKHPFLIKIKEMGWTPRMEQEREYPKGEFHHAVFIKTYIRICHEVGTMRKKTRKGLKVTCARLRIHGSKDMLQHINKHLHDALGISLKKLQTDTSSNRVKVLYYQSQKDIPVILKYIGAKESLEKFNSFNLGDIEN
;
A
#
# COMPACT_ATOMS: atom_id res chain seq x y z
N MET A 1 9.55 18.11 -16.52
CA MET A 1 9.19 16.70 -16.34
C MET A 1 9.94 15.76 -17.30
N GLU A 2 10.38 16.24 -18.46
CA GLU A 2 11.29 15.49 -19.35
C GLU A 2 12.72 15.32 -18.79
N LYS A 3 13.08 16.11 -17.78
CA LYS A 3 14.39 16.10 -17.11
C LYS A 3 14.88 14.72 -16.66
N TYR A 4 13.99 13.80 -16.35
CA TYR A 4 14.32 12.46 -15.86
C TYR A 4 14.92 11.51 -16.90
N PHE A 5 14.85 11.87 -18.17
CA PHE A 5 15.33 11.03 -19.25
C PHE A 5 16.67 11.48 -19.83
N GLU A 6 17.09 12.69 -19.48
CA GLU A 6 18.37 13.24 -19.90
C GLU A 6 19.43 13.02 -18.82
N ASP A 7 20.55 12.39 -19.19
CA ASP A 7 21.67 12.14 -18.28
C ASP A 7 22.55 13.39 -18.14
N THR A 8 21.99 14.46 -17.58
CA THR A 8 22.68 15.69 -17.24
C THR A 8 23.14 15.69 -15.79
N LYS A 9 24.17 16.50 -15.45
CA LYS A 9 24.63 16.64 -14.07
C LYS A 9 23.51 17.14 -13.15
N GLU A 10 22.73 18.14 -13.60
CA GLU A 10 21.60 18.71 -12.87
C GLU A 10 20.52 17.66 -12.55
N ASN A 11 20.18 16.80 -13.53
CA ASN A 11 19.20 15.75 -13.36
C ASN A 11 19.68 14.65 -12.40
N ARG A 12 20.98 14.33 -12.40
CA ARG A 12 21.56 13.39 -11.43
C ARG A 12 21.51 13.95 -10.01
N GLU A 13 21.95 15.21 -9.79
CA GLU A 13 21.91 15.87 -8.47
C GLU A 13 20.47 15.98 -7.96
N TRP A 14 19.55 16.34 -8.83
CA TRP A 14 18.13 16.38 -8.49
C TRP A 14 17.62 14.97 -8.08
N PHE A 15 17.95 13.92 -8.84
CA PHE A 15 17.49 12.57 -8.56
C PHE A 15 18.08 12.01 -7.25
N GLU A 16 19.33 12.30 -6.95
CA GLU A 16 19.95 11.95 -5.67
C GLU A 16 19.26 12.62 -4.47
N SER A 17 18.84 13.87 -4.63
CA SER A 17 18.03 14.57 -3.63
C SER A 17 16.63 13.96 -3.51
N PHE A 18 16.00 13.67 -4.65
CA PHE A 18 14.67 13.06 -4.69
C PHE A 18 14.62 11.70 -3.99
N VAL A 19 15.61 10.84 -4.19
CA VAL A 19 15.67 9.50 -3.56
C VAL A 19 15.66 9.58 -2.03
N LYS A 20 16.11 10.69 -1.44
CA LYS A 20 16.13 10.94 0.02
C LYS A 20 14.84 11.62 0.53
N SER A 21 13.88 11.90 -0.33
CA SER A 21 12.67 12.65 0.03
C SER A 21 11.53 11.77 0.54
N ASP A 22 10.56 12.41 1.20
CA ASP A 22 9.28 11.79 1.57
C ASP A 22 8.48 11.39 0.33
N GLU A 23 8.53 12.20 -0.73
CA GLU A 23 7.86 11.95 -1.99
C GLU A 23 8.36 10.66 -2.65
N PHE A 24 9.68 10.42 -2.66
CA PHE A 24 10.22 9.15 -3.16
C PHE A 24 9.69 7.98 -2.35
N SER A 25 9.68 8.08 -1.03
CA SER A 25 9.21 7.03 -0.13
C SER A 25 7.71 6.76 -0.27
N GLU A 26 6.92 7.81 -0.55
CA GLU A 26 5.50 7.70 -0.91
C GLU A 26 5.33 6.97 -2.24
N ALA A 27 6.04 7.37 -3.29
CA ALA A 27 6.02 6.72 -4.60
C ALA A 27 6.46 5.24 -4.51
N LEU A 28 7.47 4.96 -3.67
CA LEU A 28 7.94 3.62 -3.39
C LEU A 28 6.82 2.75 -2.79
N GLY A 29 6.04 3.28 -1.84
CA GLY A 29 4.87 2.58 -1.28
C GLY A 29 3.81 2.25 -2.32
N ILE A 30 3.52 3.16 -3.24
CA ILE A 30 2.57 2.96 -4.33
C ILE A 30 3.06 1.87 -5.29
N VAL A 31 4.31 1.98 -5.74
CA VAL A 31 4.87 1.05 -6.74
C VAL A 31 5.04 -0.35 -6.18
N TRP A 32 5.36 -0.47 -4.89
CA TRP A 32 5.51 -1.77 -4.24
C TRP A 32 4.23 -2.59 -4.26
N LYS A 33 3.09 -1.91 -4.17
CA LYS A 33 1.76 -2.54 -4.24
C LYS A 33 1.26 -2.71 -5.66
N TYR A 34 1.33 -1.68 -6.49
CA TYR A 34 0.60 -1.62 -7.77
C TYR A 34 1.49 -1.64 -9.01
N GLY A 35 2.81 -1.57 -8.85
CA GLY A 35 3.75 -1.62 -9.96
C GLY A 35 3.73 -2.96 -10.69
N LYS A 36 3.63 -2.91 -12.02
CA LYS A 36 3.68 -4.08 -12.91
C LYS A 36 4.61 -3.80 -14.07
N GLU A 37 5.56 -4.68 -14.31
CA GLU A 37 6.41 -4.64 -15.49
C GLU A 37 5.76 -5.43 -16.62
N ARG A 38 5.78 -4.84 -17.81
CA ARG A 38 5.36 -5.44 -19.06
C ARG A 38 6.57 -5.55 -19.99
N TRP A 39 6.42 -6.20 -21.12
CA TRP A 39 7.52 -6.43 -22.06
C TRP A 39 8.24 -5.14 -22.51
N THR A 40 7.51 -4.06 -22.73
CA THR A 40 8.02 -2.80 -23.29
C THR A 40 7.87 -1.59 -22.36
N TYR A 41 7.15 -1.71 -21.26
CA TYR A 41 6.89 -0.61 -20.34
C TYR A 41 6.58 -1.10 -18.93
N PHE A 42 6.73 -0.20 -17.99
CA PHE A 42 6.24 -0.35 -16.62
C PHE A 42 4.90 0.38 -16.48
N THR A 43 4.00 -0.14 -15.67
CA THR A 43 2.68 0.48 -15.44
C THR A 43 2.29 0.48 -13.98
N ILE A 44 1.62 1.56 -13.58
CA ILE A 44 0.84 1.64 -12.33
C ILE A 44 -0.63 1.69 -12.73
N GLY A 45 -1.45 0.86 -12.08
CA GLY A 45 -2.89 0.84 -12.33
C GLY A 45 -3.70 0.69 -11.04
N ASN A 46 -4.76 1.50 -10.88
CA ASN A 46 -5.66 1.43 -9.74
C ASN A 46 -7.08 1.88 -10.12
N LYS A 47 -8.09 1.42 -9.35
CA LYS A 47 -9.48 1.91 -9.44
C LYS A 47 -9.60 3.34 -8.92
N LYS A 48 -8.83 3.69 -7.90
CA LYS A 48 -8.78 5.02 -7.30
C LYS A 48 -7.85 5.92 -8.11
N ARG A 49 -8.44 6.93 -8.75
CA ARG A 49 -7.73 7.87 -9.62
C ARG A 49 -6.61 8.60 -8.87
N GLU A 50 -6.90 9.03 -7.64
CA GLU A 50 -5.99 9.80 -6.81
C GLU A 50 -4.65 9.11 -6.53
N ILE A 51 -4.62 7.76 -6.44
CA ILE A 51 -3.38 7.01 -6.24
C ILE A 51 -2.47 7.11 -7.48
N VAL A 52 -3.05 6.98 -8.67
CA VAL A 52 -2.30 7.06 -9.92
C VAL A 52 -1.88 8.50 -10.20
N SER A 53 -2.77 9.49 -9.95
CA SER A 53 -2.48 10.92 -10.08
C SER A 53 -1.29 11.31 -9.19
N ARG A 54 -1.34 10.92 -7.91
CA ARG A 54 -0.26 11.22 -6.96
C ARG A 54 1.08 10.61 -7.39
N PHE A 55 1.08 9.38 -7.90
CA PHE A 55 2.29 8.76 -8.43
C PHE A 55 2.87 9.56 -9.62
N VAL A 56 2.01 9.98 -10.56
CA VAL A 56 2.42 10.78 -11.73
C VAL A 56 3.01 12.13 -11.30
N GLU A 57 2.39 12.78 -10.32
CA GLU A 57 2.87 14.06 -9.76
C GLU A 57 4.28 13.94 -9.14
N ILE A 58 4.50 12.88 -8.36
CA ILE A 58 5.77 12.67 -7.65
C ILE A 58 6.89 12.29 -8.60
N VAL A 59 6.65 11.26 -9.43
CA VAL A 59 7.73 10.63 -10.19
C VAL A 59 8.03 11.39 -11.47
N GLY A 60 7.02 11.95 -12.13
CA GLY A 60 7.18 12.59 -13.43
C GLY A 60 7.57 11.61 -14.55
N GLY A 61 7.85 12.10 -15.75
CA GLY A 61 8.33 11.30 -16.87
C GLY A 61 7.45 10.09 -17.26
N THR A 62 6.21 10.06 -16.81
CA THR A 62 5.22 9.03 -17.12
C THR A 62 4.37 9.44 -18.34
N SER A 63 3.73 8.46 -18.98
CA SER A 63 2.67 8.80 -19.94
C SER A 63 1.51 9.54 -19.26
N PRO A 64 0.70 10.31 -19.99
CA PRO A 64 -0.54 10.85 -19.46
C PRO A 64 -1.40 9.73 -18.86
N MET A 65 -2.06 10.05 -17.74
CA MET A 65 -2.97 9.12 -17.09
C MET A 65 -4.14 8.78 -18.02
N ARG A 66 -4.49 7.50 -18.11
CA ARG A 66 -5.58 6.99 -18.96
C ARG A 66 -6.59 6.24 -18.11
N ALA A 67 -7.85 6.33 -18.53
CA ALA A 67 -8.96 5.55 -17.99
C ALA A 67 -9.24 4.35 -18.90
N ASN A 68 -9.15 3.13 -18.35
CA ASN A 68 -9.47 1.89 -19.05
C ASN A 68 -10.71 1.28 -18.40
N PHE A 69 -11.78 1.10 -19.16
CA PHE A 69 -12.97 0.41 -18.66
C PHE A 69 -12.78 -1.10 -18.75
N ILE A 70 -12.82 -1.78 -17.62
CA ILE A 70 -12.69 -3.23 -17.50
C ILE A 70 -14.09 -3.85 -17.52
N LYS A 71 -14.53 -4.30 -18.69
CA LYS A 71 -15.89 -4.82 -18.92
C LYS A 71 -16.26 -6.00 -18.02
N GLN A 72 -15.33 -6.94 -17.81
CA GLN A 72 -15.58 -8.16 -17.02
C GLN A 72 -15.99 -7.86 -15.59
N ASP A 73 -15.37 -6.83 -14.97
CA ASP A 73 -15.57 -6.48 -13.57
C ASP A 73 -16.37 -5.19 -13.38
N ASN A 74 -16.86 -4.58 -14.47
CA ASN A 74 -17.67 -3.37 -14.51
C ASN A 74 -17.06 -2.21 -13.71
N TYR A 75 -15.77 -1.90 -13.94
CA TYR A 75 -15.12 -0.74 -13.30
C TYR A 75 -14.13 -0.04 -14.22
N THR A 76 -13.85 1.22 -13.90
CA THR A 76 -12.79 2.00 -14.53
C THR A 76 -11.47 1.83 -13.78
N GLN A 77 -10.42 1.44 -14.50
CA GLN A 77 -9.05 1.40 -14.01
C GLN A 77 -8.28 2.61 -14.55
N TRP A 78 -7.74 3.42 -13.68
CA TRP A 78 -6.80 4.48 -14.03
C TRP A 78 -5.40 3.89 -14.13
N CYS A 79 -4.63 4.28 -15.14
CA CYS A 79 -3.26 3.82 -15.31
C CYS A 79 -2.35 4.88 -15.92
N CYS A 80 -1.07 4.80 -15.62
CA CYS A 80 0.00 5.49 -16.31
C CYS A 80 1.12 4.51 -16.65
N ASN A 81 1.87 4.78 -17.69
CA ASN A 81 2.99 3.97 -18.12
C ASN A 81 4.30 4.76 -17.99
N MET A 82 5.38 4.04 -17.81
CA MET A 82 6.73 4.55 -17.69
C MET A 82 7.68 3.73 -18.54
N ASN A 83 8.70 4.37 -19.10
CA ASN A 83 9.76 3.67 -19.82
C ASN A 83 10.55 2.78 -18.88
N LEU A 84 10.98 1.59 -19.34
CA LEU A 84 11.80 0.67 -18.54
C LEU A 84 13.18 1.23 -18.16
N LYS A 85 13.66 2.24 -18.89
CA LYS A 85 14.91 2.95 -18.61
C LYS A 85 14.74 4.14 -17.66
N HIS A 86 13.54 4.37 -17.12
CA HIS A 86 13.29 5.48 -16.21
C HIS A 86 14.15 5.35 -14.94
N PRO A 87 14.86 6.41 -14.49
CA PRO A 87 15.76 6.34 -13.31
C PRO A 87 15.07 5.82 -12.06
N PHE A 88 13.83 6.23 -11.81
CA PHE A 88 13.04 5.73 -10.70
C PHE A 88 12.88 4.19 -10.74
N LEU A 89 12.60 3.62 -11.93
CA LEU A 89 12.44 2.17 -12.07
C LEU A 89 13.76 1.42 -11.87
N ILE A 90 14.87 1.98 -12.37
CA ILE A 90 16.20 1.44 -12.14
C ILE A 90 16.47 1.41 -10.63
N LYS A 91 16.23 2.53 -9.95
CA LYS A 91 16.46 2.66 -8.50
C LYS A 91 15.65 1.68 -7.68
N ILE A 92 14.35 1.54 -7.94
CA ILE A 92 13.52 0.60 -7.16
C ILE A 92 13.91 -0.86 -7.39
N LYS A 93 14.42 -1.22 -8.58
CA LYS A 93 14.97 -2.56 -8.85
C LYS A 93 16.24 -2.83 -8.01
N GLU A 94 17.11 -1.84 -7.86
CA GLU A 94 18.27 -1.93 -6.95
C GLU A 94 17.82 -2.13 -5.49
N MET A 95 16.69 -1.54 -5.10
CA MET A 95 16.09 -1.69 -3.78
C MET A 95 15.34 -3.03 -3.59
N GLY A 96 15.35 -3.91 -4.59
CA GLY A 96 14.75 -5.24 -4.51
C GLY A 96 13.35 -5.37 -5.10
N TRP A 97 12.83 -4.33 -5.79
CA TRP A 97 11.56 -4.48 -6.51
C TRP A 97 11.71 -5.50 -7.66
N THR A 98 10.77 -6.42 -7.75
CA THR A 98 10.75 -7.44 -8.81
C THR A 98 9.41 -7.42 -9.55
N PRO A 99 9.36 -7.82 -10.84
CA PRO A 99 8.12 -7.95 -11.58
C PRO A 99 7.22 -9.09 -11.09
N ARG A 100 7.67 -9.89 -10.13
CA ARG A 100 6.91 -10.96 -9.49
C ARG A 100 5.61 -10.45 -8.89
N MET A 101 4.71 -11.36 -8.57
CA MET A 101 3.48 -11.02 -7.87
C MET A 101 3.79 -10.28 -6.56
N GLU A 102 3.00 -9.29 -6.23
CA GLU A 102 3.18 -8.44 -5.04
C GLU A 102 3.33 -9.24 -3.75
N GLN A 103 2.71 -10.42 -3.67
CA GLN A 103 2.77 -11.32 -2.52
C GLN A 103 4.17 -11.92 -2.26
N GLU A 104 5.07 -11.84 -3.24
CA GLU A 104 6.43 -12.38 -3.17
C GLU A 104 7.50 -11.31 -3.00
N ARG A 105 7.12 -10.01 -3.03
CA ARG A 105 8.06 -8.91 -2.86
C ARG A 105 8.49 -8.79 -1.41
N GLU A 106 9.81 -8.78 -1.20
CA GLU A 106 10.39 -8.47 0.12
C GLU A 106 10.22 -6.98 0.44
N TYR A 107 10.51 -6.61 1.67
CA TYR A 107 10.58 -5.21 2.08
C TYR A 107 11.73 -4.50 1.33
N PRO A 108 11.58 -3.22 0.93
CA PRO A 108 12.63 -2.50 0.20
C PRO A 108 13.93 -2.43 0.99
N LYS A 109 15.05 -2.54 0.27
CA LYS A 109 16.41 -2.41 0.82
C LYS A 109 16.97 -1.02 0.51
N GLY A 110 17.90 -0.54 1.34
CA GLY A 110 18.56 0.75 1.14
C GLY A 110 17.94 1.89 1.95
N GLU A 111 18.32 3.12 1.63
CA GLU A 111 17.92 4.31 2.36
C GLU A 111 16.62 4.90 1.80
N PHE A 112 15.63 5.10 2.64
CA PHE A 112 14.37 5.78 2.36
C PHE A 112 13.64 6.07 3.69
N HIS A 113 12.59 6.89 3.67
CA HIS A 113 11.82 7.20 4.86
C HIS A 113 10.81 6.08 5.16
N HIS A 114 11.22 5.10 5.97
CA HIS A 114 10.45 3.89 6.31
C HIS A 114 9.03 4.20 6.80
N ALA A 115 8.86 5.22 7.65
CA ALA A 115 7.55 5.61 8.17
C ALA A 115 6.60 6.08 7.07
N VAL A 116 7.10 6.87 6.10
CA VAL A 116 6.32 7.38 4.96
C VAL A 116 5.91 6.22 4.04
N PHE A 117 6.87 5.36 3.70
CA PHE A 117 6.63 4.15 2.91
C PHE A 117 5.54 3.27 3.55
N ILE A 118 5.68 2.93 4.84
CA ILE A 118 4.75 2.06 5.55
C ILE A 118 3.36 2.69 5.64
N LYS A 119 3.26 3.99 6.00
CA LYS A 119 1.99 4.72 6.01
C LYS A 119 1.29 4.65 4.66
N THR A 120 2.03 4.92 3.58
CA THR A 120 1.49 4.88 2.23
C THR A 120 1.06 3.48 1.85
N TYR A 121 1.91 2.47 2.06
CA TYR A 121 1.58 1.09 1.73
C TYR A 121 0.31 0.63 2.46
N ILE A 122 0.19 0.86 3.78
CA ILE A 122 -1.02 0.50 4.54
C ILE A 122 -2.22 1.29 4.02
N ARG A 123 -2.10 2.60 3.82
CA ARG A 123 -3.21 3.47 3.36
C ARG A 123 -3.84 2.97 2.06
N ILE A 124 -3.06 2.40 1.15
CA ILE A 124 -3.54 1.95 -0.16
C ILE A 124 -3.95 0.46 -0.19
N CYS A 125 -3.60 -0.35 0.81
CA CYS A 125 -3.87 -1.80 0.80
C CYS A 125 -4.68 -2.32 2.00
N HIS A 126 -5.12 -1.45 2.92
CA HIS A 126 -5.92 -1.87 4.06
C HIS A 126 -7.40 -2.03 3.71
N GLU A 127 -8.06 -2.84 4.50
CA GLU A 127 -9.51 -3.04 4.45
C GLU A 127 -10.11 -2.93 5.86
N VAL A 128 -11.09 -2.05 6.01
CA VAL A 128 -11.88 -1.87 7.24
C VAL A 128 -13.27 -2.42 7.05
N GLY A 129 -13.73 -3.23 7.99
CA GLY A 129 -15.05 -3.83 7.96
C GLY A 129 -15.47 -4.37 9.32
N THR A 130 -16.56 -5.12 9.32
CA THR A 130 -17.05 -5.84 10.50
C THR A 130 -16.98 -7.34 10.28
N MET A 131 -17.05 -8.09 11.36
CA MET A 131 -17.21 -9.53 11.35
C MET A 131 -18.09 -9.99 12.49
N ARG A 132 -18.82 -11.08 12.30
CA ARG A 132 -19.61 -11.71 13.35
C ARG A 132 -18.76 -12.76 14.07
N LYS A 133 -18.81 -12.76 15.37
CA LYS A 133 -18.18 -13.75 16.25
C LYS A 133 -19.18 -14.34 17.21
N LYS A 134 -18.97 -15.60 17.59
CA LYS A 134 -19.64 -16.18 18.76
C LYS A 134 -18.76 -15.91 20.00
N THR A 135 -19.37 -15.38 21.06
CA THR A 135 -18.71 -15.30 22.37
C THR A 135 -18.57 -16.70 22.98
N ARG A 136 -17.82 -16.82 24.06
CA ARG A 136 -17.73 -18.08 24.83
C ARG A 136 -19.09 -18.56 25.35
N LYS A 137 -20.03 -17.63 25.54
CA LYS A 137 -21.42 -17.92 25.96
C LYS A 137 -22.37 -18.23 24.79
N GLY A 138 -21.85 -18.35 23.57
CA GLY A 138 -22.64 -18.66 22.37
C GLY A 138 -23.33 -17.47 21.73
N LEU A 139 -23.28 -16.28 22.31
CA LEU A 139 -23.91 -15.06 21.77
C LEU A 139 -23.15 -14.58 20.54
N LYS A 140 -23.88 -14.13 19.52
CA LYS A 140 -23.31 -13.51 18.34
C LYS A 140 -23.03 -12.02 18.60
N VAL A 141 -21.83 -11.58 18.33
CA VAL A 141 -21.45 -10.17 18.45
C VAL A 141 -20.79 -9.67 17.17
N THR A 142 -21.04 -8.40 16.84
CA THR A 142 -20.38 -7.72 15.74
C THR A 142 -19.09 -7.07 16.24
N CYS A 143 -17.97 -7.40 15.62
CA CYS A 143 -16.65 -6.85 15.93
C CYS A 143 -16.10 -6.11 14.72
N ALA A 144 -15.36 -5.02 14.95
CA ALA A 144 -14.59 -4.37 13.91
C ALA A 144 -13.38 -5.24 13.50
N ARG A 145 -12.95 -5.05 12.25
CA ARG A 145 -11.70 -5.64 11.74
C ARG A 145 -10.97 -4.66 10.85
N LEU A 146 -9.64 -4.68 10.94
CA LEU A 146 -8.72 -4.08 9.99
C LEU A 146 -7.82 -5.18 9.44
N ARG A 147 -7.72 -5.30 8.13
CA ARG A 147 -6.82 -6.22 7.42
C ARG A 147 -5.81 -5.44 6.60
N ILE A 148 -4.56 -5.88 6.64
CA ILE A 148 -3.47 -5.37 5.80
C ILE A 148 -2.88 -6.58 5.08
N HIS A 149 -2.93 -6.57 3.75
CA HIS A 149 -2.47 -7.67 2.90
C HIS A 149 -1.08 -7.39 2.34
N GLY A 150 -0.23 -8.42 2.29
CA GLY A 150 1.10 -8.29 1.71
C GLY A 150 1.89 -9.59 1.77
N SER A 151 3.16 -9.55 1.36
CA SER A 151 4.10 -10.65 1.55
C SER A 151 4.39 -10.85 3.05
N LYS A 152 4.90 -12.02 3.41
CA LYS A 152 5.29 -12.32 4.80
C LYS A 152 6.30 -11.30 5.31
N ASP A 153 7.34 -11.04 4.54
CA ASP A 153 8.43 -10.14 4.93
C ASP A 153 7.95 -8.69 5.08
N MET A 154 7.18 -8.18 4.11
CA MET A 154 6.56 -6.86 4.18
C MET A 154 5.72 -6.69 5.46
N LEU A 155 4.86 -7.66 5.75
CA LEU A 155 3.98 -7.57 6.91
C LEU A 155 4.70 -7.71 8.25
N GLN A 156 5.85 -8.42 8.30
CA GLN A 156 6.69 -8.46 9.49
C GLN A 156 7.28 -7.09 9.81
N HIS A 157 7.80 -6.38 8.79
CA HIS A 157 8.30 -5.02 8.95
C HIS A 157 7.20 -4.03 9.35
N ILE A 158 6.02 -4.10 8.72
CA ILE A 158 4.87 -3.28 9.07
C ILE A 158 4.43 -3.53 10.52
N ASN A 159 4.32 -4.79 10.92
CA ASN A 159 3.91 -5.19 12.27
C ASN A 159 4.87 -4.64 13.34
N LYS A 160 6.18 -4.80 13.09
CA LYS A 160 7.22 -4.25 13.97
C LYS A 160 7.13 -2.72 14.04
N HIS A 161 7.01 -2.04 12.90
CA HIS A 161 6.90 -0.59 12.85
C HIS A 161 5.68 -0.05 13.61
N LEU A 162 4.49 -0.68 13.44
CA LEU A 162 3.29 -0.28 14.17
C LEU A 162 3.42 -0.53 15.68
N HIS A 163 4.15 -1.58 16.08
CA HIS A 163 4.49 -1.81 17.48
C HIS A 163 5.39 -0.71 18.03
N ASP A 164 6.50 -0.42 17.35
CA ASP A 164 7.51 0.53 17.81
C ASP A 164 6.97 1.98 17.81
N ALA A 165 6.20 2.36 16.80
CA ALA A 165 5.70 3.73 16.63
C ALA A 165 4.42 4.04 17.43
N LEU A 166 3.55 3.04 17.68
CA LEU A 166 2.22 3.24 18.24
C LEU A 166 1.96 2.44 19.54
N GLY A 167 2.90 1.62 19.98
CA GLY A 167 2.72 0.74 21.16
C GLY A 167 1.69 -0.38 20.93
N ILE A 168 1.31 -0.67 19.67
CA ILE A 168 0.35 -1.71 19.37
C ILE A 168 1.00 -3.09 19.50
N SER A 169 0.29 -4.03 20.11
CA SER A 169 0.83 -5.39 20.31
C SER A 169 1.12 -6.09 18.99
N LEU A 170 2.27 -6.76 18.90
CA LEU A 170 2.63 -7.59 17.76
C LEU A 170 1.57 -8.65 17.48
N LYS A 171 1.23 -8.83 16.19
CA LYS A 171 0.24 -9.81 15.75
C LYS A 171 0.90 -10.97 15.02
N LYS A 172 0.33 -12.17 15.16
CA LYS A 172 0.69 -13.31 14.29
C LYS A 172 0.11 -13.07 12.90
N LEU A 173 0.93 -13.30 11.87
CA LEU A 173 0.46 -13.25 10.50
C LEU A 173 -0.50 -14.41 10.25
N GLN A 174 -1.63 -14.12 9.59
CA GLN A 174 -2.58 -15.12 9.15
C GLN A 174 -2.39 -15.38 7.66
N THR A 175 -2.71 -16.59 7.20
CA THR A 175 -2.78 -16.89 5.77
C THR A 175 -4.15 -16.45 5.26
N ASP A 176 -4.19 -15.78 4.12
CA ASP A 176 -5.45 -15.45 3.47
C ASP A 176 -6.15 -16.74 3.04
N THR A 177 -7.45 -16.82 3.30
CA THR A 177 -8.28 -18.00 2.92
C THR A 177 -8.42 -18.16 1.40
N SER A 178 -8.25 -17.07 0.66
CA SER A 178 -8.33 -17.06 -0.81
C SER A 178 -7.00 -17.41 -1.50
N SER A 179 -5.88 -17.34 -0.79
CA SER A 179 -4.54 -17.60 -1.35
C SER A 179 -3.53 -17.98 -0.27
N ASN A 180 -2.88 -19.13 -0.43
CA ASN A 180 -1.79 -19.54 0.47
C ASN A 180 -0.55 -18.61 0.41
N ARG A 181 -0.43 -17.78 -0.63
CA ARG A 181 0.70 -16.88 -0.86
C ARG A 181 0.55 -15.55 -0.13
N VAL A 182 -0.68 -15.07 0.01
CA VAL A 182 -0.97 -13.80 0.68
C VAL A 182 -1.03 -14.01 2.17
N LYS A 183 -0.32 -13.16 2.91
CA LYS A 183 -0.44 -13.06 4.37
C LYS A 183 -1.28 -11.85 4.74
N VAL A 184 -1.79 -11.86 5.96
CA VAL A 184 -2.65 -10.80 6.48
C VAL A 184 -2.23 -10.46 7.90
N LEU A 185 -2.00 -9.17 8.14
CA LEU A 185 -2.04 -8.61 9.48
C LEU A 185 -3.49 -8.29 9.84
N TYR A 186 -3.93 -8.80 10.97
CA TYR A 186 -5.33 -8.76 11.36
C TYR A 186 -5.51 -8.11 12.73
N TYR A 187 -6.22 -6.98 12.77
CA TYR A 187 -6.55 -6.26 13.99
C TYR A 187 -8.06 -6.29 14.22
N GLN A 188 -8.45 -6.48 15.51
CA GLN A 188 -9.85 -6.51 15.96
C GLN A 188 -10.09 -5.59 17.15
N SER A 189 -9.04 -5.02 17.71
CA SER A 189 -9.13 -4.12 18.86
C SER A 189 -9.81 -2.82 18.44
N GLN A 190 -10.90 -2.46 19.11
CA GLN A 190 -11.58 -1.18 18.95
C GLN A 190 -10.69 0.00 19.35
N LYS A 191 -9.64 -0.22 20.13
CA LYS A 191 -8.65 0.81 20.51
C LYS A 191 -7.56 0.94 19.47
N ASP A 192 -7.02 -0.18 18.95
CA ASP A 192 -5.87 -0.16 18.03
C ASP A 192 -6.26 0.30 16.62
N ILE A 193 -7.43 -0.12 16.11
CA ILE A 193 -7.86 0.20 14.74
C ILE A 193 -7.90 1.71 14.48
N PRO A 194 -8.59 2.56 15.28
CA PRO A 194 -8.62 4.00 15.03
C PRO A 194 -7.24 4.66 15.18
N VAL A 195 -6.36 4.14 16.03
CA VAL A 195 -4.98 4.63 16.17
C VAL A 195 -4.20 4.38 14.87
N ILE A 196 -4.29 3.16 14.30
CA ILE A 196 -3.66 2.85 13.02
C ILE A 196 -4.24 3.73 11.90
N LEU A 197 -5.57 3.87 11.80
CA LEU A 197 -6.22 4.64 10.74
C LEU A 197 -5.86 6.14 10.80
N LYS A 198 -5.75 6.71 11.99
CA LYS A 198 -5.26 8.08 12.20
C LYS A 198 -3.79 8.22 11.78
N TYR A 199 -2.95 7.27 12.20
CA TYR A 199 -1.52 7.27 11.89
C TYR A 199 -1.24 7.27 10.39
N ILE A 200 -1.99 6.49 9.60
CA ILE A 200 -1.85 6.42 8.15
C ILE A 200 -2.63 7.51 7.39
N GLY A 201 -3.36 8.37 8.09
CA GLY A 201 -4.18 9.43 7.47
C GLY A 201 -5.38 8.92 6.68
N ALA A 202 -5.95 7.76 7.01
CA ALA A 202 -7.09 7.15 6.31
C ALA A 202 -8.44 7.67 6.85
N LYS A 203 -8.78 8.93 6.56
CA LYS A 203 -9.98 9.62 7.07
C LYS A 203 -11.27 8.88 6.75
N GLU A 204 -11.51 8.53 5.48
CA GLU A 204 -12.73 7.79 5.06
C GLU A 204 -12.88 6.45 5.80
N SER A 205 -11.77 5.73 5.99
CA SER A 205 -11.78 4.45 6.72
C SER A 205 -12.03 4.65 8.21
N LEU A 206 -11.59 5.75 8.79
CA LEU A 206 -11.86 6.11 10.17
C LEU A 206 -13.34 6.50 10.37
N GLU A 207 -13.90 7.28 9.45
CA GLU A 207 -15.33 7.60 9.45
C GLU A 207 -16.20 6.34 9.31
N LYS A 208 -15.82 5.45 8.38
CA LYS A 208 -16.46 4.14 8.24
C LYS A 208 -16.37 3.31 9.52
N PHE A 209 -15.22 3.27 10.18
CA PHE A 209 -15.06 2.57 11.45
C PHE A 209 -15.98 3.14 12.53
N ASN A 210 -16.09 4.47 12.62
CA ASN A 210 -16.93 5.15 13.61
C ASN A 210 -18.44 4.93 13.37
N SER A 211 -18.84 4.55 12.15
CA SER A 211 -20.24 4.24 11.81
C SER A 211 -20.67 2.80 12.16
N PHE A 212 -19.76 1.95 12.64
CA PHE A 212 -20.09 0.58 12.94
C PHE A 212 -20.86 0.42 14.25
N ASN A 213 -21.99 -0.29 14.22
CA ASN A 213 -22.67 -0.77 15.44
C ASN A 213 -21.90 -1.97 15.97
N LEU A 214 -21.01 -1.74 16.92
CA LEU A 214 -20.15 -2.74 17.51
C LEU A 214 -20.72 -3.21 18.86
N GLY A 215 -20.64 -4.54 19.10
CA GLY A 215 -21.09 -5.12 20.34
C GLY A 215 -22.59 -5.42 20.41
N ASP A 216 -23.37 -5.13 19.36
CA ASP A 216 -24.79 -5.51 19.31
C ASP A 216 -24.92 -7.03 19.35
N ILE A 217 -25.74 -7.53 20.26
CA ILE A 217 -26.09 -8.93 20.39
C ILE A 217 -27.26 -9.16 19.41
N GLU A 218 -27.03 -9.90 18.35
CA GLU A 218 -28.13 -10.43 17.54
C GLU A 218 -28.78 -11.59 18.31
N ASN A 219 -30.03 -11.39 18.74
CA ASN A 219 -30.89 -12.43 19.30
C ASN A 219 -31.22 -13.51 18.24
#